data_ed8c6abc751f4fe747e4aff68b8c71f1
#
_entry.id   ed8c6abc751f4fe747e4aff68b8c71f1
#
_cell.length_a   1.000
_cell.length_b   1.000
_cell.length_c   1.000
_cell.angle_alpha   90.00
_cell.angle_beta   90.00
_cell.angle_gamma   90.00
#
_symmetry.space_group_name_H-M   'P 1'
#
loop_
_entity.id
_entity.type
_entity.pdbx_description
1 polymer ?
#
loop_
_entity_poly.entity_id
_entity_poly.type
_entity_poly.pdbx_seq_one_letter_code
_entity_poly.pdbx_strand_id
1 'polypeptide(L)'
;MEKVILDPKVKKNFGFGCMRLPMQGKEVDLTEFTKMVDAFLAAGFNYFDTAHGYLEGKSETALKACLTSRYSREEYVLTDKLSNNFFNKEEDIRPFFESQLQACGVEYFDFYLMHAQDRNNFEKYKRCRAYETAFALKAEGKVRRVGLSFHDKAEVLERILSTYPEVDAVQIQFNYVDYEDASVESRKCYEVCRKFGKPVIVMEPVKGGSLVNLPTGAKQILESLGGGSPASYAIRFAAGFEGIAMVLSGMGNMQMMEDNIGFMKDFQPLSAEEMEAIGKVREIFRAQDIIPCTACRYCTDQCPKRIPIPDLFACLNSKRTFKTWNADYYYHNVHATDGGSASDCIRCGKCEAICPQHLPIRSLLQDVVKEFEA
;
A
#
# COMPACT_ATOMS: atom_id res chain seq x y z
N MET A 1 9.66 21.91 7.82
CA MET A 1 8.65 20.84 8.08
C MET A 1 9.07 20.11 9.34
N GLU A 2 8.18 20.01 10.32
CA GLU A 2 8.44 19.25 11.53
C GLU A 2 8.51 17.76 11.17
N LYS A 3 9.64 17.11 11.49
CA LYS A 3 9.88 15.70 11.13
C LYS A 3 9.04 14.81 12.03
N VAL A 4 8.04 14.16 11.48
CA VAL A 4 7.26 13.16 12.24
C VAL A 4 8.15 11.95 12.50
N ILE A 5 8.42 11.69 13.76
CA ILE A 5 9.25 10.55 14.19
C ILE A 5 8.33 9.34 14.37
N LEU A 6 8.51 8.34 13.54
CA LEU A 6 7.76 7.08 13.62
C LEU A 6 8.12 6.28 14.89
N ASP A 7 9.41 6.17 15.16
CA ASP A 7 10.00 5.61 16.37
C ASP A 7 11.43 6.14 16.52
N PRO A 8 11.95 6.43 17.74
CA PRO A 8 13.30 6.94 17.94
C PRO A 8 14.42 6.06 17.37
N LYS A 9 14.17 4.77 17.20
CA LYS A 9 15.11 3.81 16.61
C LYS A 9 15.22 3.92 15.08
N VAL A 10 14.21 4.49 14.42
CA VAL A 10 14.21 4.71 12.96
C VAL A 10 15.20 5.81 12.60
N LYS A 11 16.22 5.46 11.83
CA LYS A 11 17.31 6.38 11.46
C LYS A 11 16.92 7.34 10.32
N LYS A 12 16.21 6.84 9.30
CA LYS A 12 15.77 7.61 8.13
C LYS A 12 14.39 7.15 7.66
N ASN A 13 13.68 7.99 6.93
CA ASN A 13 12.30 7.78 6.48
C ASN A 13 12.16 6.89 5.23
N PHE A 14 13.05 5.92 5.03
CA PHE A 14 13.02 4.97 3.94
C PHE A 14 13.22 3.54 4.46
N GLY A 15 12.35 2.62 4.02
CA GLY A 15 12.28 1.26 4.51
C GLY A 15 12.33 0.21 3.39
N PHE A 16 12.87 -0.96 3.71
CA PHE A 16 12.94 -2.11 2.83
C PHE A 16 11.65 -2.95 2.96
N GLY A 17 10.78 -2.89 1.95
CA GLY A 17 9.60 -3.75 1.84
C GLY A 17 9.98 -5.15 1.35
N CYS A 18 9.84 -6.15 2.20
CA CYS A 18 10.32 -7.51 1.96
C CYS A 18 9.30 -8.42 1.23
N MET A 19 8.32 -7.85 0.56
CA MET A 19 7.37 -8.60 -0.28
C MET A 19 7.98 -9.08 -1.60
N ARG A 20 9.01 -8.38 -2.11
CA ARG A 20 9.65 -8.64 -3.41
C ARG A 20 11.16 -8.80 -3.25
N LEU A 21 11.57 -9.87 -2.56
CA LEU A 21 12.98 -10.20 -2.39
C LEU A 21 13.59 -10.77 -3.68
N PRO A 22 14.93 -10.76 -3.84
CA PRO A 22 15.59 -11.42 -4.95
C PRO A 22 15.28 -12.93 -4.92
N MET A 23 14.96 -13.48 -6.09
CA MET A 23 14.53 -14.87 -6.21
C MET A 23 15.46 -15.67 -7.12
N GLN A 24 15.77 -16.92 -6.72
CA GLN A 24 16.40 -17.93 -7.54
C GLN A 24 15.40 -19.09 -7.74
N GLY A 25 14.71 -19.08 -8.87
CA GLY A 25 13.56 -19.97 -9.08
C GLY A 25 12.41 -19.65 -8.13
N LYS A 26 12.04 -20.60 -7.28
CA LYS A 26 10.98 -20.42 -6.25
C LYS A 26 11.51 -20.07 -4.86
N GLU A 27 12.81 -20.00 -4.69
CA GLU A 27 13.46 -19.70 -3.40
C GLU A 27 14.05 -18.30 -3.40
N VAL A 28 14.17 -17.72 -2.20
CA VAL A 28 14.85 -16.43 -2.03
C VAL A 28 16.35 -16.62 -2.27
N ASP A 29 16.94 -15.80 -3.12
CA ASP A 29 18.40 -15.72 -3.25
C ASP A 29 19.00 -15.05 -2.00
N LEU A 30 19.32 -15.89 -1.00
CA LEU A 30 19.89 -15.43 0.27
C LEU A 30 21.25 -14.75 0.09
N THR A 31 22.02 -15.10 -0.96
CA THR A 31 23.31 -14.48 -1.23
C THR A 31 23.13 -13.03 -1.69
N GLU A 32 22.23 -12.80 -2.63
CA GLU A 32 21.91 -11.44 -3.11
C GLU A 32 21.19 -10.64 -2.02
N PHE A 33 20.22 -11.24 -1.33
CA PHE A 33 19.50 -10.55 -0.25
C PHE A 33 20.43 -10.14 0.90
N THR A 34 21.42 -10.97 1.25
CA THR A 34 22.45 -10.63 2.24
C THR A 34 23.20 -9.36 1.85
N LYS A 35 23.68 -9.27 0.62
CA LYS A 35 24.37 -8.07 0.11
C LYS A 35 23.49 -6.83 0.16
N MET A 36 22.20 -6.99 -0.19
CA MET A 36 21.23 -5.90 -0.15
C MET A 36 20.98 -5.41 1.27
N VAL A 37 20.85 -6.32 2.25
CA VAL A 37 20.73 -5.97 3.67
C VAL A 37 21.95 -5.20 4.16
N ASP A 38 23.14 -5.69 3.83
CA ASP A 38 24.40 -5.05 4.23
C ASP A 38 24.53 -3.63 3.63
N ALA A 39 24.23 -3.46 2.35
CA ALA A 39 24.25 -2.16 1.68
C ALA A 39 23.22 -1.18 2.28
N PHE A 40 22.01 -1.66 2.59
CA PHE A 40 20.93 -0.87 3.18
C PHE A 40 21.30 -0.33 4.57
N LEU A 41 21.83 -1.20 5.44
CA LEU A 41 22.29 -0.82 6.77
C LEU A 41 23.52 0.10 6.72
N ALA A 42 24.49 -0.18 5.84
CA ALA A 42 25.68 0.65 5.65
C ALA A 42 25.33 2.06 5.14
N ALA A 43 24.26 2.22 4.36
CA ALA A 43 23.75 3.53 3.93
C ALA A 43 23.01 4.31 5.03
N GLY A 44 22.86 3.72 6.22
CA GLY A 44 22.23 4.34 7.39
C GLY A 44 20.70 4.21 7.42
N PHE A 45 20.12 3.28 6.66
CA PHE A 45 18.72 2.89 6.76
C PHE A 45 18.60 1.65 7.66
N ASN A 46 17.44 1.45 8.30
CA ASN A 46 17.31 0.33 9.22
C ASN A 46 15.88 -0.21 9.41
N TYR A 47 14.93 0.19 8.57
CA TYR A 47 13.55 -0.25 8.69
C TYR A 47 13.24 -1.36 7.68
N PHE A 48 12.76 -2.51 8.15
CA PHE A 48 12.36 -3.68 7.35
C PHE A 48 10.90 -4.01 7.61
N ASP A 49 10.14 -4.23 6.52
CA ASP A 49 8.70 -4.52 6.57
C ASP A 49 8.41 -5.86 5.92
N THR A 50 7.84 -6.79 6.69
CA THR A 50 7.42 -8.11 6.22
C THR A 50 5.98 -8.44 6.59
N ALA A 51 5.52 -9.60 6.19
CA ALA A 51 4.29 -10.26 6.62
C ALA A 51 4.40 -11.76 6.37
N HIS A 52 3.73 -12.57 7.19
CA HIS A 52 3.78 -14.03 7.11
C HIS A 52 3.42 -14.59 5.73
N GLY A 53 2.44 -13.99 5.04
CA GLY A 53 2.03 -14.41 3.70
C GLY A 53 3.02 -14.05 2.57
N TYR A 54 4.04 -13.23 2.84
CA TYR A 54 4.97 -12.80 1.80
C TYR A 54 5.86 -13.96 1.36
N LEU A 55 5.87 -14.21 0.03
CA LEU A 55 6.65 -15.30 -0.56
C LEU A 55 6.36 -16.66 0.10
N GLU A 56 5.11 -16.92 0.46
CA GLU A 56 4.69 -18.17 1.12
C GLU A 56 5.41 -18.42 2.47
N GLY A 57 5.64 -17.38 3.25
CA GLY A 57 6.37 -17.41 4.53
C GLY A 57 7.90 -17.29 4.40
N LYS A 58 8.44 -17.29 3.18
CA LYS A 58 9.89 -17.25 2.95
C LYS A 58 10.50 -15.88 3.27
N SER A 59 9.71 -14.82 3.31
CA SER A 59 10.21 -13.49 3.66
C SER A 59 10.69 -13.42 5.11
N GLU A 60 9.95 -13.96 6.06
CA GLU A 60 10.33 -14.02 7.47
C GLU A 60 11.61 -14.84 7.69
N THR A 61 11.69 -16.03 7.09
CA THR A 61 12.86 -16.91 7.22
C THR A 61 14.09 -16.35 6.52
N ALA A 62 13.94 -15.64 5.41
CA ALA A 62 15.03 -14.93 4.74
C ALA A 62 15.55 -13.76 5.61
N LEU A 63 14.66 -13.01 6.26
CA LEU A 63 15.06 -11.98 7.22
C LEU A 63 15.82 -12.59 8.42
N LYS A 64 15.40 -13.77 8.89
CA LYS A 64 16.17 -14.49 9.91
C LYS A 64 17.58 -14.78 9.42
N ALA A 65 17.73 -15.35 8.25
CA ALA A 65 19.03 -15.75 7.71
C ALA A 65 19.94 -14.56 7.38
N CYS A 66 19.39 -13.48 6.80
CA CYS A 66 20.18 -12.40 6.23
C CYS A 66 20.31 -11.16 7.13
N LEU A 67 19.39 -10.99 8.09
CA LEU A 67 19.35 -9.81 8.97
C LEU A 67 19.49 -10.21 10.45
N THR A 68 18.47 -10.87 11.02
CA THR A 68 18.33 -10.95 12.48
C THR A 68 19.35 -11.88 13.15
N SER A 69 19.88 -12.90 12.45
CA SER A 69 20.98 -13.74 12.94
C SER A 69 22.38 -13.11 12.77
N ARG A 70 22.47 -11.97 12.07
CA ARG A 70 23.76 -11.35 11.71
C ARG A 70 24.01 -10.00 12.39
N TYR A 71 22.95 -9.29 12.71
CA TYR A 71 23.01 -7.95 13.30
C TYR A 71 22.37 -7.92 14.68
N SER A 72 22.87 -7.07 15.55
CA SER A 72 22.27 -6.90 16.89
C SER A 72 20.87 -6.29 16.79
N ARG A 73 20.02 -6.63 17.76
CA ARG A 73 18.58 -6.26 17.72
C ARG A 73 18.34 -4.76 17.67
N GLU A 74 19.29 -3.97 18.16
CA GLU A 74 19.24 -2.50 18.19
C GLU A 74 19.56 -1.84 16.85
N GLU A 75 20.18 -2.56 15.93
CA GLU A 75 20.62 -2.00 14.65
C GLU A 75 19.49 -1.87 13.62
N TYR A 76 18.40 -2.63 13.79
CA TYR A 76 17.29 -2.66 12.83
C TYR A 76 15.93 -2.51 13.51
N VAL A 77 14.96 -1.99 12.74
CA VAL A 77 13.54 -1.93 13.06
C VAL A 77 12.83 -2.98 12.21
N LEU A 78 12.07 -3.86 12.83
CA LEU A 78 11.35 -4.94 12.16
C LEU A 78 9.86 -4.79 12.36
N THR A 79 9.15 -4.72 11.24
CA THR A 79 7.68 -4.70 11.18
C THR A 79 7.17 -6.03 10.63
N ASP A 80 6.20 -6.61 11.34
CA ASP A 80 5.45 -7.76 10.85
C ASP A 80 3.93 -7.50 11.00
N LYS A 81 3.08 -8.40 10.50
CA LYS A 81 1.65 -8.14 10.38
C LYS A 81 0.81 -9.34 10.81
N LEU A 82 -0.28 -9.08 11.52
CA LEU A 82 -1.33 -10.04 11.75
C LEU A 82 -2.20 -10.14 10.50
N SER A 83 -2.05 -11.21 9.74
CA SER A 83 -2.76 -11.40 8.48
C SER A 83 -4.05 -12.20 8.67
N ASN A 84 -5.12 -11.75 8.02
CA ASN A 84 -6.48 -12.24 8.15
C ASN A 84 -6.64 -13.77 7.99
N ASN A 85 -5.85 -14.40 7.12
CA ASN A 85 -6.00 -15.83 6.79
C ASN A 85 -5.46 -16.79 7.85
N PHE A 86 -4.79 -16.28 8.89
CA PHE A 86 -4.07 -17.11 9.87
C PHE A 86 -4.73 -17.17 11.25
N PHE A 87 -5.92 -16.58 11.42
CA PHE A 87 -6.70 -16.69 12.64
C PHE A 87 -8.20 -16.65 12.33
N ASN A 88 -9.03 -17.28 13.17
CA ASN A 88 -10.48 -17.24 13.06
C ASN A 88 -11.17 -16.87 14.39
N LYS A 89 -10.42 -16.90 15.49
CA LYS A 89 -10.85 -16.54 16.85
C LYS A 89 -9.68 -15.95 17.64
N GLU A 90 -9.97 -15.36 18.80
CA GLU A 90 -8.96 -14.67 19.63
C GLU A 90 -7.78 -15.59 20.01
N GLU A 91 -8.09 -16.85 20.39
CA GLU A 91 -7.09 -17.81 20.86
C GLU A 91 -6.07 -18.22 19.79
N ASP A 92 -6.38 -18.02 18.51
CA ASP A 92 -5.46 -18.34 17.41
C ASP A 92 -4.34 -17.30 17.27
N ILE A 93 -4.55 -16.05 17.76
CA ILE A 93 -3.69 -14.91 17.46
C ILE A 93 -2.33 -15.04 18.16
N ARG A 94 -2.32 -15.36 19.44
CA ARG A 94 -1.04 -15.49 20.20
C ARG A 94 -0.15 -16.61 19.69
N PRO A 95 -0.63 -17.84 19.46
CA PRO A 95 0.19 -18.90 18.86
C PRO A 95 0.73 -18.50 17.48
N PHE A 96 -0.08 -17.83 16.65
CA PHE A 96 0.37 -17.33 15.37
C PHE A 96 1.47 -16.27 15.51
N PHE A 97 1.29 -15.28 16.39
CA PHE A 97 2.29 -14.27 16.69
C PHE A 97 3.63 -14.88 17.17
N GLU A 98 3.59 -15.87 18.06
CA GLU A 98 4.80 -16.56 18.54
C GLU A 98 5.49 -17.33 17.40
N SER A 99 4.74 -17.91 16.45
CA SER A 99 5.32 -18.54 15.27
C SER A 99 6.06 -17.54 14.37
N GLN A 100 5.55 -16.33 14.24
CA GLN A 100 6.20 -15.24 13.47
C GLN A 100 7.50 -14.79 14.16
N LEU A 101 7.50 -14.63 15.48
CA LEU A 101 8.73 -14.34 16.24
C LEU A 101 9.81 -15.42 15.99
N GLN A 102 9.41 -16.69 16.01
CA GLN A 102 10.32 -17.81 15.73
C GLN A 102 10.82 -17.80 14.29
N ALA A 103 9.94 -17.53 13.33
CA ALA A 103 10.27 -17.47 11.90
C ALA A 103 11.26 -16.34 11.61
N CYS A 104 11.05 -15.17 12.21
CA CYS A 104 11.96 -14.02 12.10
C CYS A 104 13.20 -14.13 13.00
N GLY A 105 13.21 -15.02 14.00
CA GLY A 105 14.31 -15.19 14.95
C GLY A 105 14.50 -14.00 15.89
N VAL A 106 13.40 -13.42 16.38
CA VAL A 106 13.40 -12.26 17.27
C VAL A 106 12.51 -12.50 18.50
N GLU A 107 12.72 -11.72 19.56
CA GLU A 107 11.93 -11.80 20.81
C GLU A 107 10.76 -10.80 20.81
N TYR A 108 10.81 -9.75 19.96
CA TYR A 108 9.77 -8.74 19.83
C TYR A 108 9.77 -8.12 18.42
N PHE A 109 8.63 -7.57 17.99
CA PHE A 109 8.56 -6.69 16.83
C PHE A 109 8.56 -5.22 17.26
N ASP A 110 9.22 -4.36 16.46
CA ASP A 110 9.12 -2.91 16.66
C ASP A 110 7.73 -2.40 16.25
N PHE A 111 7.18 -2.92 15.16
CA PHE A 111 5.80 -2.66 14.72
C PHE A 111 5.07 -3.98 14.42
N TYR A 112 3.82 -4.04 14.85
CA TYR A 112 2.91 -5.13 14.48
C TYR A 112 1.63 -4.54 13.92
N LEU A 113 1.35 -4.81 12.63
CA LEU A 113 0.27 -4.17 11.91
C LEU A 113 -0.93 -5.12 11.76
N MET A 114 -2.14 -4.60 11.98
CA MET A 114 -3.36 -5.27 11.53
C MET A 114 -3.37 -5.24 10.01
N HIS A 115 -3.15 -6.39 9.36
CA HIS A 115 -2.86 -6.49 7.93
C HIS A 115 -4.10 -6.28 7.07
N ALA A 116 -3.94 -5.53 5.97
CA ALA A 116 -4.92 -5.35 4.90
C ALA A 116 -6.33 -5.00 5.42
N GLN A 117 -6.41 -3.95 6.25
CA GLN A 117 -7.68 -3.51 6.80
C GLN A 117 -8.54 -2.90 5.70
N ASP A 118 -9.71 -3.45 5.53
CA ASP A 118 -10.85 -2.98 4.78
C ASP A 118 -12.11 -3.13 5.65
N ARG A 119 -13.28 -2.79 5.14
CA ARG A 119 -14.55 -2.89 5.88
C ARG A 119 -14.86 -4.30 6.39
N ASN A 120 -14.51 -5.34 5.63
CA ASN A 120 -14.80 -6.73 5.96
C ASN A 120 -13.78 -7.29 6.96
N ASN A 121 -12.50 -7.07 6.68
CA ASN A 121 -11.42 -7.48 7.57
C ASN A 121 -11.57 -6.81 8.93
N PHE A 122 -11.91 -5.52 8.98
CA PHE A 122 -12.10 -4.80 10.22
C PHE A 122 -13.14 -5.47 11.13
N GLU A 123 -14.29 -5.90 10.61
CA GLU A 123 -15.30 -6.59 11.40
C GLU A 123 -14.83 -7.95 11.93
N LYS A 124 -14.03 -8.70 11.14
CA LYS A 124 -13.38 -9.93 11.62
C LYS A 124 -12.39 -9.66 12.74
N TYR A 125 -11.53 -8.64 12.58
CA TYR A 125 -10.53 -8.28 13.60
C TYR A 125 -11.17 -7.84 14.90
N LYS A 126 -12.27 -7.07 14.85
CA LYS A 126 -13.07 -6.71 16.02
C LYS A 126 -13.67 -7.95 16.70
N ARG A 127 -14.34 -8.81 15.94
CA ARG A 127 -14.98 -10.02 16.48
C ARG A 127 -13.97 -10.94 17.17
N CYS A 128 -12.76 -11.06 16.61
CA CYS A 128 -11.67 -11.86 17.15
C CYS A 128 -10.80 -11.10 18.17
N ARG A 129 -11.17 -9.86 18.56
CA ARG A 129 -10.43 -9.03 19.53
C ARG A 129 -8.93 -8.87 19.17
N ALA A 130 -8.65 -8.73 17.87
CA ALA A 130 -7.29 -8.70 17.35
C ALA A 130 -6.51 -7.45 17.79
N TYR A 131 -7.18 -6.29 17.82
CA TYR A 131 -6.58 -5.04 18.29
C TYR A 131 -6.27 -5.11 19.79
N GLU A 132 -7.20 -5.59 20.59
CA GLU A 132 -7.03 -5.77 22.04
C GLU A 132 -5.90 -6.73 22.36
N THR A 133 -5.80 -7.85 21.60
CA THR A 133 -4.69 -8.80 21.74
C THR A 133 -3.35 -8.16 21.37
N ALA A 134 -3.29 -7.36 20.28
CA ALA A 134 -2.07 -6.65 19.90
C ALA A 134 -1.67 -5.59 20.94
N PHE A 135 -2.61 -4.87 21.54
CA PHE A 135 -2.34 -3.93 22.64
C PHE A 135 -1.88 -4.66 23.91
N ALA A 136 -2.39 -5.85 24.20
CA ALA A 136 -1.89 -6.68 25.29
C ALA A 136 -0.44 -7.12 25.03
N LEU A 137 -0.11 -7.58 23.82
CA LEU A 137 1.27 -7.89 23.41
C LEU A 137 2.20 -6.67 23.51
N LYS A 138 1.69 -5.47 23.24
CA LYS A 138 2.44 -4.21 23.43
C LYS A 138 2.69 -3.96 24.93
N ALA A 139 1.71 -4.14 25.78
CA ALA A 139 1.87 -4.00 27.23
C ALA A 139 2.85 -5.02 27.81
N GLU A 140 2.95 -6.21 27.26
CA GLU A 140 3.91 -7.27 27.61
C GLU A 140 5.32 -7.01 27.06
N GLY A 141 5.51 -5.97 26.22
CA GLY A 141 6.80 -5.64 25.61
C GLY A 141 7.18 -6.51 24.39
N LYS A 142 6.28 -7.38 23.93
CA LYS A 142 6.45 -8.21 22.72
C LYS A 142 6.27 -7.43 21.43
N VAL A 143 5.60 -6.29 21.48
CA VAL A 143 5.39 -5.33 20.39
C VAL A 143 5.68 -3.93 20.92
N ARG A 144 6.44 -3.13 20.18
CA ARG A 144 6.72 -1.74 20.56
C ARG A 144 5.60 -0.78 20.13
N ARG A 145 5.09 -0.97 18.92
CA ARG A 145 4.05 -0.14 18.30
C ARG A 145 3.02 -1.01 17.58
N VAL A 146 1.75 -0.70 17.78
CA VAL A 146 0.64 -1.35 17.06
C VAL A 146 0.14 -0.42 15.97
N GLY A 147 0.09 -0.91 14.73
CA GLY A 147 -0.42 -0.14 13.59
C GLY A 147 -1.43 -0.93 12.76
N LEU A 148 -1.75 -0.39 11.60
CA LEU A 148 -2.55 -1.10 10.60
C LEU A 148 -2.07 -0.79 9.19
N SER A 149 -2.24 -1.72 8.25
CA SER A 149 -2.17 -1.45 6.82
C SER A 149 -3.58 -1.41 6.23
N PHE A 150 -3.83 -0.44 5.37
CA PHE A 150 -5.19 -0.06 4.99
C PHE A 150 -5.41 -0.06 3.48
N HIS A 151 -6.54 -0.64 3.04
CA HIS A 151 -6.91 -0.80 1.63
C HIS A 151 -8.42 -0.61 1.42
N ASP A 152 -9.00 0.52 1.82
CA ASP A 152 -10.41 0.86 1.60
C ASP A 152 -10.58 2.39 1.48
N LYS A 153 -11.79 2.88 1.55
CA LYS A 153 -12.15 4.29 1.52
C LYS A 153 -11.81 5.02 2.82
N ALA A 154 -11.57 6.31 2.71
CA ALA A 154 -11.20 7.16 3.85
C ALA A 154 -12.20 7.11 5.01
N GLU A 155 -13.50 6.97 4.74
CA GLU A 155 -14.55 6.83 5.78
C GLU A 155 -14.36 5.58 6.65
N VAL A 156 -13.87 4.47 6.04
CA VAL A 156 -13.59 3.23 6.78
C VAL A 156 -12.36 3.42 7.67
N LEU A 157 -11.32 4.09 7.17
CA LEU A 157 -10.14 4.43 7.98
C LEU A 157 -10.51 5.31 9.17
N GLU A 158 -11.34 6.33 8.95
CA GLU A 158 -11.82 7.21 10.03
C GLU A 158 -12.59 6.42 11.10
N ARG A 159 -13.44 5.47 10.68
CA ARG A 159 -14.16 4.56 11.59
C ARG A 159 -13.19 3.70 12.41
N ILE A 160 -12.16 3.13 11.79
CA ILE A 160 -11.15 2.31 12.47
C ILE A 160 -10.41 3.14 13.53
N LEU A 161 -9.90 4.31 13.15
CA LEU A 161 -9.13 5.17 14.04
C LEU A 161 -9.97 5.80 15.15
N SER A 162 -11.27 5.99 14.93
CA SER A 162 -12.21 6.42 15.98
C SER A 162 -12.51 5.28 16.96
N THR A 163 -12.50 4.02 16.48
CA THR A 163 -12.74 2.84 17.34
C THR A 163 -11.50 2.47 18.16
N TYR A 164 -10.31 2.59 17.56
CA TYR A 164 -9.02 2.25 18.17
C TYR A 164 -8.05 3.43 18.09
N PRO A 165 -8.27 4.48 18.90
CA PRO A 165 -7.39 5.66 18.90
C PRO A 165 -5.98 5.37 19.39
N GLU A 166 -5.73 4.21 20.02
CA GLU A 166 -4.41 3.76 20.50
C GLU A 166 -3.49 3.28 19.38
N VAL A 167 -3.97 3.11 18.15
CA VAL A 167 -3.13 2.77 16.98
C VAL A 167 -2.02 3.80 16.83
N ASP A 168 -0.77 3.33 16.76
CA ASP A 168 0.43 4.18 16.73
C ASP A 168 0.76 4.71 15.31
N ALA A 169 0.47 3.96 14.25
CA ALA A 169 0.80 4.32 12.86
C ALA A 169 -0.14 3.67 11.85
N VAL A 170 -0.26 4.28 10.68
CA VAL A 170 -1.10 3.77 9.58
C VAL A 170 -0.26 3.61 8.31
N GLN A 171 -0.30 2.42 7.72
CA GLN A 171 0.29 2.14 6.42
C GLN A 171 -0.77 2.27 5.33
N ILE A 172 -0.57 3.17 4.37
CA ILE A 172 -1.50 3.43 3.25
C ILE A 172 -0.81 3.32 1.91
N GLN A 173 -1.57 2.99 0.88
CA GLN A 173 -1.16 3.11 -0.51
C GLN A 173 -1.06 4.59 -0.88
N PHE A 174 0.12 5.05 -1.33
CA PHE A 174 0.32 6.47 -1.63
C PHE A 174 1.38 6.67 -2.71
N ASN A 175 0.96 7.17 -3.86
CA ASN A 175 1.82 7.54 -4.99
C ASN A 175 1.12 8.62 -5.83
N TYR A 176 1.85 9.24 -6.76
CA TYR A 176 1.33 10.38 -7.52
C TYR A 176 0.14 10.06 -8.43
N VAL A 177 -0.08 8.79 -8.84
CA VAL A 177 -1.24 8.40 -9.64
C VAL A 177 -2.46 8.17 -8.76
N ASP A 178 -2.29 7.43 -7.66
CA ASP A 178 -3.38 7.08 -6.74
C ASP A 178 -3.81 8.26 -5.86
N TYR A 179 -3.01 9.32 -5.80
CA TYR A 179 -3.25 10.49 -4.94
C TYR A 179 -4.66 11.07 -5.10
N GLU A 180 -5.13 11.23 -6.34
CA GLU A 180 -6.48 11.72 -6.66
C GLU A 180 -7.39 10.64 -7.26
N ASP A 181 -6.99 9.36 -7.19
CA ASP A 181 -7.80 8.27 -7.71
C ASP A 181 -9.02 8.02 -6.82
N ALA A 182 -10.20 7.96 -7.44
CA ALA A 182 -11.46 7.80 -6.71
C ALA A 182 -11.65 6.39 -6.13
N SER A 183 -10.96 5.38 -6.67
CA SER A 183 -11.04 4.01 -6.16
C SER A 183 -10.19 3.82 -4.91
N VAL A 184 -9.00 4.41 -4.86
CA VAL A 184 -8.02 4.27 -3.77
C VAL A 184 -8.18 5.34 -2.70
N GLU A 185 -8.53 6.58 -3.09
CA GLU A 185 -8.67 7.75 -2.21
C GLU A 185 -7.41 8.07 -1.39
N SER A 186 -6.21 7.87 -1.95
CA SER A 186 -4.94 8.04 -1.21
C SER A 186 -4.83 9.36 -0.46
N ARG A 187 -5.19 10.50 -1.12
CA ARG A 187 -5.17 11.83 -0.49
C ARG A 187 -6.11 11.90 0.71
N LYS A 188 -7.35 11.41 0.56
CA LYS A 188 -8.33 11.46 1.65
C LYS A 188 -7.90 10.56 2.82
N CYS A 189 -7.36 9.36 2.55
CA CYS A 189 -6.81 8.50 3.59
C CYS A 189 -5.64 9.18 4.33
N TYR A 190 -4.75 9.84 3.60
CA TYR A 190 -3.69 10.66 4.19
C TYR A 190 -4.25 11.79 5.07
N GLU A 191 -5.27 12.53 4.60
CA GLU A 191 -5.93 13.60 5.36
C GLU A 191 -6.56 13.08 6.66
N VAL A 192 -7.18 11.88 6.63
CA VAL A 192 -7.68 11.19 7.83
C VAL A 192 -6.53 10.90 8.80
N CYS A 193 -5.41 10.35 8.34
CA CYS A 193 -4.25 10.12 9.20
C CYS A 193 -3.77 11.41 9.85
N ARG A 194 -3.69 12.51 9.09
CA ARG A 194 -3.32 13.83 9.61
C ARG A 194 -4.31 14.35 10.66
N LYS A 195 -5.60 14.20 10.41
CA LYS A 195 -6.68 14.58 11.34
C LYS A 195 -6.55 13.86 12.69
N PHE A 196 -6.18 12.58 12.68
CA PHE A 196 -5.99 11.77 13.89
C PHE A 196 -4.57 11.84 14.45
N GLY A 197 -3.68 12.66 13.89
CA GLY A 197 -2.29 12.79 14.34
C GLY A 197 -1.47 11.52 14.17
N LYS A 198 -1.82 10.65 13.20
CA LYS A 198 -1.14 9.37 12.99
C LYS A 198 -0.01 9.51 11.98
N PRO A 199 1.22 9.08 12.33
CA PRO A 199 2.31 8.94 11.37
C PRO A 199 1.91 7.98 10.25
N VAL A 200 2.28 8.35 9.01
CA VAL A 200 1.96 7.56 7.82
C VAL A 200 3.18 6.77 7.37
N ILE A 201 2.99 5.48 7.14
CA ILE A 201 3.90 4.59 6.43
C ILE A 201 3.34 4.43 5.02
N VAL A 202 4.13 4.72 4.00
CA VAL A 202 3.71 4.57 2.60
C VAL A 202 4.04 3.19 2.08
N MET A 203 3.04 2.50 1.55
CA MET A 203 3.22 1.33 0.69
C MET A 203 2.91 1.68 -0.76
N GLU A 204 3.46 0.92 -1.70
CA GLU A 204 3.29 1.10 -3.15
C GLU A 204 3.67 2.49 -3.70
N PRO A 205 4.79 3.08 -3.29
CA PRO A 205 5.19 4.37 -3.82
C PRO A 205 5.45 4.33 -5.33
N VAL A 206 5.80 3.16 -5.88
CA VAL A 206 6.04 2.91 -7.31
C VAL A 206 4.92 2.08 -7.98
N LYS A 207 3.77 1.90 -7.30
CA LYS A 207 2.58 1.16 -7.79
C LYS A 207 2.97 -0.21 -8.39
N GLY A 208 3.63 -1.06 -7.59
CA GLY A 208 4.06 -2.40 -8.02
C GLY A 208 5.10 -2.42 -9.14
N GLY A 209 5.75 -1.28 -9.45
CA GLY A 209 6.70 -1.11 -10.54
C GLY A 209 6.12 -0.39 -11.78
N SER A 210 4.81 -0.15 -11.83
CA SER A 210 4.16 0.53 -12.96
C SER A 210 4.65 1.98 -13.14
N LEU A 211 5.08 2.63 -12.06
CA LEU A 211 5.63 3.99 -12.11
C LEU A 211 7.15 4.01 -12.40
N VAL A 212 7.73 2.85 -12.64
CA VAL A 212 9.10 2.71 -13.17
C VAL A 212 9.06 2.40 -14.67
N ASN A 213 8.14 1.55 -15.10
CA ASN A 213 7.92 1.18 -16.49
C ASN A 213 6.88 2.12 -17.15
N LEU A 214 7.28 3.36 -17.36
CA LEU A 214 6.41 4.42 -17.83
C LEU A 214 6.08 4.32 -19.34
N PRO A 215 4.90 4.79 -19.79
CA PRO A 215 4.64 5.08 -21.20
C PRO A 215 5.68 6.05 -21.77
N THR A 216 6.00 5.90 -23.07
CA THR A 216 7.09 6.66 -23.73
C THR A 216 7.02 8.18 -23.47
N GLY A 217 5.85 8.80 -23.61
CA GLY A 217 5.70 10.23 -23.35
C GLY A 217 5.94 10.64 -21.89
N ALA A 218 5.50 9.83 -20.94
CA ALA A 218 5.74 10.06 -19.51
C ALA A 218 7.23 9.89 -19.17
N LYS A 219 7.88 8.87 -19.75
CA LYS A 219 9.31 8.64 -19.59
C LYS A 219 10.13 9.82 -20.10
N GLN A 220 9.84 10.32 -21.30
CA GLN A 220 10.53 11.49 -21.88
C GLN A 220 10.42 12.75 -21.00
N ILE A 221 9.24 12.99 -20.40
CA ILE A 221 9.06 14.12 -19.48
C ILE A 221 10.01 14.01 -18.29
N LEU A 222 10.11 12.86 -17.64
CA LEU A 222 10.97 12.69 -16.48
C LEU A 222 12.47 12.70 -16.87
N GLU A 223 12.82 12.11 -17.99
CA GLU A 223 14.21 12.12 -18.51
C GLU A 223 14.70 13.54 -18.85
N SER A 224 13.82 14.42 -19.33
CA SER A 224 14.17 15.81 -19.63
C SER A 224 14.57 16.64 -18.41
N LEU A 225 14.18 16.21 -17.20
CA LEU A 225 14.58 16.86 -15.96
C LEU A 225 16.02 16.56 -15.55
N GLY A 226 16.64 15.48 -16.07
CA GLY A 226 18.00 15.10 -15.78
C GLY A 226 18.29 14.70 -14.32
N GLY A 227 17.26 14.47 -13.52
CA GLY A 227 17.36 14.38 -12.06
C GLY A 227 17.22 12.99 -11.43
N GLY A 228 17.26 11.90 -12.18
CA GLY A 228 17.25 10.56 -11.62
C GLY A 228 16.31 9.57 -12.31
N SER A 229 16.15 8.40 -11.72
CA SER A 229 15.29 7.33 -12.22
C SER A 229 13.80 7.66 -12.04
N PRO A 230 12.88 7.05 -12.82
CA PRO A 230 11.44 7.16 -12.56
C PRO A 230 11.07 6.76 -11.12
N ALA A 231 11.76 5.77 -10.53
CA ALA A 231 11.57 5.39 -9.12
C ALA A 231 11.89 6.55 -8.18
N SER A 232 12.94 7.33 -8.45
CA SER A 232 13.33 8.47 -7.62
C SER A 232 12.23 9.51 -7.54
N TYR A 233 11.59 9.86 -8.64
CA TYR A 233 10.48 10.81 -8.67
C TYR A 233 9.26 10.28 -7.89
N ALA A 234 8.91 9.00 -8.04
CA ALA A 234 7.76 8.41 -7.37
C ALA A 234 7.96 8.30 -5.85
N ILE A 235 9.13 7.85 -5.41
CA ILE A 235 9.46 7.70 -3.98
C ILE A 235 9.63 9.08 -3.33
N ARG A 236 10.31 10.03 -3.97
CA ARG A 236 10.48 11.40 -3.48
C ARG A 236 9.16 12.16 -3.43
N PHE A 237 8.25 11.92 -4.38
CA PHE A 237 6.88 12.43 -4.30
C PHE A 237 6.23 12.03 -2.99
N ALA A 238 6.19 10.73 -2.69
CA ALA A 238 5.58 10.24 -1.46
C ALA A 238 6.30 10.76 -0.21
N ALA A 239 7.63 10.72 -0.18
CA ALA A 239 8.43 11.14 0.98
C ALA A 239 8.38 12.65 1.27
N GLY A 240 7.95 13.47 0.31
CA GLY A 240 7.90 14.93 0.43
C GLY A 240 6.70 15.48 1.20
N PHE A 241 5.70 14.66 1.55
CA PHE A 241 4.52 15.12 2.27
C PHE A 241 4.73 15.15 3.78
N GLU A 242 4.17 16.18 4.42
CA GLU A 242 4.20 16.30 5.87
C GLU A 242 3.43 15.14 6.54
N GLY A 243 3.99 14.58 7.62
CA GLY A 243 3.37 13.43 8.31
C GLY A 243 3.67 12.07 7.67
N ILE A 244 4.30 12.02 6.49
CA ILE A 244 4.87 10.77 5.98
C ILE A 244 6.15 10.48 6.77
N ALA A 245 6.06 9.45 7.60
CA ALA A 245 7.15 9.07 8.49
C ALA A 245 8.05 7.97 7.89
N MET A 246 7.54 7.19 6.95
CA MET A 246 8.26 6.10 6.30
C MET A 246 7.73 5.87 4.87
N VAL A 247 8.62 5.61 3.92
CA VAL A 247 8.26 5.15 2.58
C VAL A 247 8.91 3.79 2.34
N LEU A 248 8.10 2.78 2.06
CA LEU A 248 8.57 1.41 1.80
C LEU A 248 8.80 1.18 0.31
N SER A 249 9.97 0.68 -0.05
CA SER A 249 10.25 0.21 -1.41
C SER A 249 10.55 -1.28 -1.42
N GLY A 250 9.88 -2.02 -2.30
CA GLY A 250 10.25 -3.39 -2.63
C GLY A 250 11.36 -3.38 -3.69
N MET A 251 12.51 -3.92 -3.34
CA MET A 251 13.69 -3.97 -4.21
C MET A 251 14.07 -5.43 -4.42
N GLY A 252 14.04 -5.89 -5.67
CA GLY A 252 14.24 -7.30 -6.03
C GLY A 252 15.67 -7.62 -6.48
N ASN A 253 16.58 -6.66 -6.52
CA ASN A 253 17.99 -6.84 -6.87
C ASN A 253 18.84 -5.68 -6.38
N MET A 254 20.16 -5.85 -6.45
CA MET A 254 21.14 -4.85 -5.99
C MET A 254 21.07 -3.54 -6.78
N GLN A 255 20.78 -3.58 -8.08
CA GLN A 255 20.65 -2.36 -8.90
C GLN A 255 19.51 -1.46 -8.40
N MET A 256 18.34 -2.03 -8.09
CA MET A 256 17.23 -1.28 -7.50
C MET A 256 17.57 -0.73 -6.11
N MET A 257 18.32 -1.50 -5.31
CA MET A 257 18.79 -1.07 -4.00
C MET A 257 19.72 0.13 -4.10
N GLU A 258 20.73 0.07 -4.97
CA GLU A 258 21.70 1.13 -5.18
C GLU A 258 21.05 2.42 -5.70
N ASP A 259 20.11 2.31 -6.66
CA ASP A 259 19.34 3.45 -7.16
C ASP A 259 18.56 4.10 -6.03
N ASN A 260 17.78 3.33 -5.28
CA ASN A 260 16.92 3.86 -4.21
C ASN A 260 17.75 4.45 -3.05
N ILE A 261 18.84 3.81 -2.65
CA ILE A 261 19.79 4.34 -1.66
C ILE A 261 20.37 5.67 -2.16
N GLY A 262 20.74 5.74 -3.44
CA GLY A 262 21.41 6.89 -4.04
C GLY A 262 20.65 8.19 -3.82
N PHE A 263 19.35 8.22 -4.06
CA PHE A 263 18.54 9.43 -3.88
C PHE A 263 17.91 9.57 -2.49
N MET A 264 17.74 8.49 -1.72
CA MET A 264 17.15 8.58 -0.38
C MET A 264 18.17 8.81 0.73
N LYS A 265 19.45 8.53 0.50
CA LYS A 265 20.53 8.77 1.48
C LYS A 265 20.62 10.24 1.88
N ASP A 266 20.55 11.13 0.89
CA ASP A 266 20.57 12.58 1.05
C ASP A 266 19.26 13.18 0.49
N PHE A 267 18.14 12.68 1.01
CA PHE A 267 16.80 12.99 0.53
C PHE A 267 16.56 14.49 0.32
N GLN A 268 16.10 14.83 -0.88
CA GLN A 268 15.57 16.14 -1.24
C GLN A 268 14.13 16.00 -1.73
N PRO A 269 13.19 16.80 -1.24
CA PRO A 269 11.83 16.82 -1.77
C PRO A 269 11.84 17.21 -3.25
N LEU A 270 10.77 16.88 -3.97
CA LEU A 270 10.62 17.31 -5.36
C LEU A 270 10.57 18.85 -5.44
N SER A 271 11.26 19.42 -6.43
CA SER A 271 11.16 20.83 -6.77
C SER A 271 9.79 21.17 -7.38
N ALA A 272 9.47 22.45 -7.51
CA ALA A 272 8.24 22.90 -8.18
C ALA A 272 8.19 22.42 -9.65
N GLU A 273 9.32 22.43 -10.36
CA GLU A 273 9.44 21.95 -11.73
C GLU A 273 9.20 20.43 -11.83
N GLU A 274 9.80 19.65 -10.92
CA GLU A 274 9.59 18.21 -10.84
C GLU A 274 8.12 17.87 -10.52
N MET A 275 7.49 18.63 -9.61
CA MET A 275 6.06 18.48 -9.30
C MET A 275 5.14 18.80 -10.49
N GLU A 276 5.48 19.84 -11.29
CA GLU A 276 4.76 20.15 -12.52
C GLU A 276 4.91 19.01 -13.55
N ALA A 277 6.12 18.47 -13.71
CA ALA A 277 6.38 17.32 -14.58
C ALA A 277 5.56 16.08 -14.16
N ILE A 278 5.49 15.78 -12.85
CA ILE A 278 4.61 14.73 -12.31
C ILE A 278 3.15 15.01 -12.66
N GLY A 279 2.70 16.26 -12.62
CA GLY A 279 1.36 16.65 -13.10
C GLY A 279 1.12 16.23 -14.55
N LYS A 280 2.06 16.55 -15.46
CA LYS A 280 2.00 16.16 -16.88
C LYS A 280 2.04 14.64 -17.08
N VAL A 281 2.85 13.93 -16.31
CA VAL A 281 2.88 12.45 -16.30
C VAL A 281 1.52 11.86 -15.91
N ARG A 282 0.88 12.41 -14.86
CA ARG A 282 -0.47 11.99 -14.44
C ARG A 282 -1.50 12.18 -15.55
N GLU A 283 -1.41 13.28 -16.30
CA GLU A 283 -2.31 13.54 -17.44
C GLU A 283 -2.14 12.50 -18.56
N ILE A 284 -0.89 12.07 -18.86
CA ILE A 284 -0.64 10.99 -19.81
C ILE A 284 -1.30 9.68 -19.37
N PHE A 285 -1.22 9.33 -18.10
CA PHE A 285 -1.92 8.16 -17.57
C PHE A 285 -3.44 8.30 -17.69
N ARG A 286 -4.00 9.49 -17.44
CA ARG A 286 -5.43 9.77 -17.58
C ARG A 286 -5.93 9.80 -19.02
N ALA A 287 -5.06 10.14 -19.97
CA ALA A 287 -5.38 10.21 -21.40
C ALA A 287 -5.32 8.85 -22.12
N GLN A 288 -4.91 7.77 -21.45
CA GLN A 288 -4.97 6.42 -22.01
C GLN A 288 -6.44 6.02 -22.21
N ASP A 289 -6.70 4.94 -22.96
CA ASP A 289 -8.05 4.43 -23.27
C ASP A 289 -8.80 4.01 -21.99
N ILE A 290 -9.24 5.02 -21.26
CA ILE A 290 -9.93 4.89 -19.99
C ILE A 290 -11.36 5.45 -20.11
N ILE A 291 -12.24 4.93 -19.27
CA ILE A 291 -13.60 5.45 -19.15
C ILE A 291 -13.53 6.85 -18.52
N PRO A 292 -13.98 7.93 -19.19
CA PRO A 292 -13.87 9.30 -18.68
C PRO A 292 -14.95 9.61 -17.63
N CYS A 293 -15.03 8.78 -16.60
CA CYS A 293 -15.97 8.95 -15.48
C CYS A 293 -15.45 10.00 -14.52
N THR A 294 -16.29 11.00 -14.21
CA THR A 294 -15.95 12.08 -13.25
C THR A 294 -16.27 11.74 -11.79
N ALA A 295 -16.71 10.53 -11.50
CA ALA A 295 -17.08 10.04 -10.18
C ALA A 295 -18.14 10.92 -9.46
N CYS A 296 -19.04 11.55 -10.18
CA CYS A 296 -20.11 12.40 -9.61
C CYS A 296 -21.20 11.62 -8.84
N ARG A 297 -21.25 10.30 -8.97
CA ARG A 297 -22.09 9.32 -8.25
C ARG A 297 -23.61 9.38 -8.51
N TYR A 298 -24.12 10.29 -9.34
CA TYR A 298 -25.56 10.35 -9.67
C TYR A 298 -26.14 9.01 -10.16
N CYS A 299 -25.34 8.26 -10.91
CA CYS A 299 -25.71 6.94 -11.42
C CYS A 299 -25.85 5.89 -10.30
N THR A 300 -25.05 5.98 -9.25
CA THR A 300 -25.09 5.07 -8.10
C THR A 300 -26.39 5.27 -7.29
N ASP A 301 -26.77 6.52 -7.02
CA ASP A 301 -27.96 6.87 -6.26
C ASP A 301 -29.25 6.42 -6.94
N GLN A 302 -29.25 6.37 -8.28
CA GLN A 302 -30.38 5.92 -9.09
C GLN A 302 -30.37 4.42 -9.40
N CYS A 303 -29.31 3.71 -9.04
CA CYS A 303 -29.18 2.28 -9.34
C CYS A 303 -30.00 1.43 -8.36
N PRO A 304 -31.04 0.68 -8.84
CA PRO A 304 -31.87 -0.16 -7.97
C PRO A 304 -31.06 -1.32 -7.36
N LYS A 305 -29.91 -1.66 -7.94
CA LYS A 305 -28.98 -2.67 -7.46
C LYS A 305 -27.80 -2.08 -6.66
N ARG A 306 -27.79 -0.77 -6.44
CA ARG A 306 -26.75 -0.06 -5.68
C ARG A 306 -25.31 -0.29 -6.20
N ILE A 307 -25.16 -0.58 -7.52
CA ILE A 307 -23.85 -0.82 -8.11
C ILE A 307 -23.01 0.45 -7.99
N PRO A 308 -21.81 0.38 -7.40
CA PRO A 308 -20.92 1.53 -7.23
C PRO A 308 -20.20 1.85 -8.56
N ILE A 309 -20.98 2.19 -9.59
CA ILE A 309 -20.56 2.32 -10.98
C ILE A 309 -19.27 3.10 -11.16
N PRO A 310 -19.07 4.29 -10.55
CA PRO A 310 -17.82 5.04 -10.68
C PRO A 310 -16.60 4.29 -10.14
N ASP A 311 -16.77 3.57 -9.05
CA ASP A 311 -15.67 2.82 -8.41
C ASP A 311 -15.28 1.61 -9.25
N LEU A 312 -16.27 0.89 -9.83
CA LEU A 312 -16.01 -0.22 -10.75
C LEU A 312 -15.30 0.26 -12.02
N PHE A 313 -15.66 1.44 -12.55
CA PHE A 313 -14.99 2.05 -13.68
C PHE A 313 -13.56 2.48 -13.34
N ALA A 314 -13.32 2.99 -12.13
CA ALA A 314 -11.98 3.30 -11.68
C ALA A 314 -11.11 2.04 -11.59
N CYS A 315 -11.67 0.91 -11.08
CA CYS A 315 -10.96 -0.38 -11.09
C CYS A 315 -10.62 -0.83 -12.52
N LEU A 316 -11.56 -0.75 -13.46
CA LEU A 316 -11.32 -1.13 -14.86
C LEU A 316 -10.26 -0.23 -15.52
N ASN A 317 -10.32 1.08 -15.28
CA ASN A 317 -9.31 2.01 -15.74
C ASN A 317 -7.93 1.68 -15.19
N SER A 318 -7.84 1.40 -13.87
CA SER A 318 -6.60 1.00 -13.22
C SER A 318 -6.05 -0.30 -13.80
N LYS A 319 -6.91 -1.30 -14.04
CA LYS A 319 -6.52 -2.58 -14.63
C LYS A 319 -6.00 -2.43 -16.06
N ARG A 320 -6.71 -1.66 -16.91
CA ARG A 320 -6.31 -1.39 -18.30
C ARG A 320 -4.98 -0.66 -18.38
N THR A 321 -4.77 0.32 -17.49
CA THR A 321 -3.58 1.17 -17.48
C THR A 321 -2.36 0.45 -16.91
N PHE A 322 -2.51 -0.23 -15.77
CA PHE A 322 -1.37 -0.71 -14.97
C PHE A 322 -1.22 -2.23 -14.94
N LYS A 323 -2.28 -2.98 -15.29
CA LYS A 323 -2.29 -4.46 -15.27
C LYS A 323 -1.81 -5.07 -13.94
N THR A 324 -2.07 -4.38 -12.82
CA THR A 324 -1.65 -4.78 -11.49
C THR A 324 -2.77 -5.51 -10.75
N TRP A 325 -2.40 -6.37 -9.79
CA TRP A 325 -3.33 -7.11 -8.94
C TRP A 325 -4.21 -6.21 -8.05
N ASN A 326 -3.79 -4.98 -7.77
CA ASN A 326 -4.53 -4.06 -6.92
C ASN A 326 -5.94 -3.79 -7.45
N ALA A 327 -6.10 -3.65 -8.77
CA ALA A 327 -7.41 -3.42 -9.36
C ALA A 327 -8.37 -4.58 -9.04
N ASP A 328 -7.88 -5.83 -9.10
CA ASP A 328 -8.63 -7.03 -8.73
C ASP A 328 -9.00 -7.02 -7.24
N TYR A 329 -8.02 -6.68 -6.38
CA TYR A 329 -8.25 -6.56 -4.95
C TYR A 329 -9.35 -5.54 -4.62
N TYR A 330 -9.23 -4.31 -5.15
CA TYR A 330 -10.23 -3.26 -4.91
C TYR A 330 -11.60 -3.64 -5.49
N TYR A 331 -11.64 -4.25 -6.67
CA TYR A 331 -12.89 -4.75 -7.21
C TYR A 331 -13.57 -5.72 -6.26
N HIS A 332 -12.92 -6.84 -5.92
CA HIS A 332 -13.52 -7.95 -5.18
C HIS A 332 -13.68 -7.70 -3.68
N ASN A 333 -12.79 -6.92 -3.05
CA ASN A 333 -12.76 -6.80 -1.60
C ASN A 333 -13.27 -5.45 -1.07
N VAL A 334 -13.31 -4.43 -1.94
CA VAL A 334 -13.70 -3.07 -1.51
C VAL A 334 -14.99 -2.60 -2.16
N HIS A 335 -15.15 -2.77 -3.48
CA HIS A 335 -16.24 -2.11 -4.19
C HIS A 335 -17.42 -3.01 -4.54
N ALA A 336 -17.22 -4.26 -4.90
CA ALA A 336 -18.26 -5.22 -5.29
C ALA A 336 -18.78 -6.07 -4.12
N THR A 337 -18.62 -5.64 -2.85
CA THR A 337 -18.87 -6.48 -1.67
C THR A 337 -20.32 -6.49 -1.18
N ASP A 338 -21.04 -5.37 -1.26
CA ASP A 338 -22.37 -5.21 -0.65
C ASP A 338 -23.51 -5.19 -1.69
N GLY A 339 -23.50 -6.14 -2.63
CA GLY A 339 -24.56 -6.29 -3.62
C GLY A 339 -24.44 -5.32 -4.80
N GLY A 340 -23.19 -5.04 -5.22
CA GLY A 340 -22.89 -4.09 -6.26
C GLY A 340 -21.94 -4.60 -7.34
N SER A 341 -21.90 -5.92 -7.61
CA SER A 341 -21.12 -6.46 -8.75
C SER A 341 -21.63 -5.91 -10.10
N ALA A 342 -20.76 -5.82 -11.07
CA ALA A 342 -21.17 -5.34 -12.39
C ALA A 342 -22.21 -6.25 -13.06
N SER A 343 -22.14 -7.56 -12.81
CA SER A 343 -23.12 -8.58 -13.28
C SER A 343 -24.50 -8.44 -12.65
N ASP A 344 -24.64 -7.76 -11.52
CA ASP A 344 -25.96 -7.46 -10.92
C ASP A 344 -26.79 -6.47 -11.75
N CYS A 345 -26.22 -5.90 -12.81
CA CYS A 345 -26.87 -4.90 -13.65
C CYS A 345 -28.09 -5.46 -14.39
N ILE A 346 -29.28 -5.02 -14.00
CA ILE A 346 -30.56 -5.37 -14.66
C ILE A 346 -30.82 -4.58 -15.95
N ARG A 347 -29.85 -3.80 -16.43
CA ARG A 347 -29.89 -3.03 -17.67
C ARG A 347 -31.04 -2.02 -17.79
N CYS A 348 -31.56 -1.49 -16.68
CA CYS A 348 -32.73 -0.59 -16.66
C CYS A 348 -32.47 0.79 -17.28
N GLY A 349 -31.21 1.21 -17.53
CA GLY A 349 -30.85 2.46 -18.18
C GLY A 349 -30.92 3.73 -17.32
N LYS A 350 -31.36 3.67 -16.07
CA LYS A 350 -31.50 4.86 -15.20
C LYS A 350 -30.14 5.60 -15.01
N CYS A 351 -29.06 4.86 -14.89
CA CYS A 351 -27.71 5.40 -14.74
C CYS A 351 -27.24 6.20 -15.95
N GLU A 352 -27.57 5.75 -17.17
CA GLU A 352 -27.23 6.45 -18.41
C GLU A 352 -28.06 7.72 -18.60
N ALA A 353 -29.33 7.68 -18.23
CA ALA A 353 -30.24 8.83 -18.35
C ALA A 353 -29.80 10.03 -17.48
N ILE A 354 -29.13 9.78 -16.35
CA ILE A 354 -28.68 10.82 -15.42
C ILE A 354 -27.19 11.16 -15.56
N CYS A 355 -26.43 10.43 -16.36
CA CYS A 355 -24.99 10.62 -16.47
C CYS A 355 -24.65 11.94 -17.19
N PRO A 356 -24.01 12.93 -16.52
CA PRO A 356 -23.65 14.20 -17.17
C PRO A 356 -22.59 14.04 -18.28
N GLN A 357 -21.86 12.91 -18.28
CA GLN A 357 -20.84 12.58 -19.30
C GLN A 357 -21.43 11.72 -20.43
N HIS A 358 -22.71 11.41 -20.40
CA HIS A 358 -23.39 10.59 -21.41
C HIS A 358 -22.71 9.24 -21.69
N LEU A 359 -22.11 8.63 -20.67
CA LEU A 359 -21.39 7.36 -20.82
C LEU A 359 -22.37 6.21 -21.10
N PRO A 360 -22.03 5.25 -21.98
CA PRO A 360 -22.79 4.04 -22.22
C PRO A 360 -22.58 3.02 -21.09
N ILE A 361 -23.08 3.36 -19.91
CA ILE A 361 -22.77 2.68 -18.64
C ILE A 361 -23.09 1.19 -18.70
N ARG A 362 -24.22 0.81 -19.30
CA ARG A 362 -24.62 -0.62 -19.41
C ARG A 362 -23.64 -1.46 -20.23
N SER A 363 -23.07 -0.87 -21.29
CA SER A 363 -22.04 -1.53 -22.10
C SER A 363 -20.71 -1.60 -21.35
N LEU A 364 -20.33 -0.49 -20.70
CA LEU A 364 -19.09 -0.41 -19.93
C LEU A 364 -19.10 -1.35 -18.71
N LEU A 365 -20.25 -1.57 -18.07
CA LEU A 365 -20.39 -2.58 -17.02
C LEU A 365 -20.18 -4.01 -17.54
N GLN A 366 -20.51 -4.30 -18.83
CA GLN A 366 -20.18 -5.59 -19.41
C GLN A 366 -18.67 -5.79 -19.61
N ASP A 367 -17.95 -4.71 -19.94
CA ASP A 367 -16.48 -4.76 -19.98
C ASP A 367 -15.88 -5.02 -18.59
N VAL A 368 -16.47 -4.43 -17.56
CA VAL A 368 -16.11 -4.72 -16.15
C VAL A 368 -16.32 -6.20 -15.83
N VAL A 369 -17.49 -6.77 -16.17
CA VAL A 369 -17.77 -8.20 -15.98
C VAL A 369 -16.74 -9.08 -16.67
N LYS A 370 -16.41 -8.78 -17.94
CA LYS A 370 -15.40 -9.56 -18.69
C LYS A 370 -14.02 -9.53 -18.04
N GLU A 371 -13.66 -8.40 -17.41
CA GLU A 371 -12.32 -8.23 -16.84
C GLU A 371 -12.19 -8.85 -15.44
N PHE A 372 -13.23 -8.77 -14.59
CA PHE A 372 -13.14 -9.11 -13.19
C PHE A 372 -13.99 -10.31 -12.76
N GLU A 373 -15.00 -10.71 -13.53
CA GLU A 373 -15.97 -11.72 -13.13
C GLU A 373 -16.00 -12.94 -14.08
N ALA A 374 -15.15 -12.97 -15.13
CA ALA A 374 -15.08 -14.04 -16.11
C ALA A 374 -14.18 -15.21 -15.68
#